data_17ecf13d5ae324795bfdc37315069ec5
#
_entry.id   17ecf13d5ae324795bfdc37315069ec5
#
_cell.length_a   1.000
_cell.length_b   1.000
_cell.length_c   1.000
_cell.angle_alpha   90.00
_cell.angle_beta   90.00
_cell.angle_gamma   90.00
#
_symmetry.space_group_name_H-M   'P 1'
#
loop_
_entity.id
_entity.type
_entity.pdbx_description
1 polymer ?
#
loop_
_entity_poly.entity_id
_entity_poly.type
_entity_poly.pdbx_seq_one_letter_code
_entity_poly.pdbx_strand_id
1 'polypeptide(L)'
;MKNIFFLFTLLSFFFYTHNSIAQKQNKIIEYNEVKDLIEITYYYDNGSIQQIGSFNTSGLPHGEWTAYNMNGKKLCVGNYKNGLKEGTWYFTLSDKTQAVDYINSKIISVENNYSNDIAGLD
;
A
#
# COMPACT_ATOMS: atom_id res chain seq x y z
N MET A 1 25.75 -44.71 31.81
CA MET A 1 26.37 -43.39 31.54
C MET A 1 26.57 -43.07 30.04
N LYS A 2 26.11 -43.89 29.12
CA LYS A 2 26.27 -43.62 27.67
C LYS A 2 25.12 -42.79 27.06
N ASN A 3 24.04 -42.51 27.81
CA ASN A 3 22.85 -41.85 27.25
C ASN A 3 22.74 -40.36 27.54
N ILE A 4 23.64 -39.80 28.35
CA ILE A 4 23.60 -38.37 28.68
C ILE A 4 24.32 -37.53 27.62
N PHE A 5 25.30 -38.11 26.93
CA PHE A 5 26.03 -37.41 25.87
C PHE A 5 25.22 -37.26 24.58
N PHE A 6 24.25 -38.14 24.35
CA PHE A 6 23.40 -38.09 23.15
C PHE A 6 22.27 -37.06 23.29
N LEU A 7 21.89 -36.72 24.53
CA LEU A 7 20.84 -35.73 24.77
C LEU A 7 21.35 -34.28 24.60
N PHE A 8 22.64 -34.07 24.84
CA PHE A 8 23.23 -32.72 24.71
C PHE A 8 23.51 -32.31 23.27
N THR A 9 23.71 -33.27 22.37
CA THR A 9 23.90 -32.95 20.94
C THR A 9 22.60 -32.70 20.21
N LEU A 10 21.46 -33.15 20.72
CA LEU A 10 20.15 -32.89 20.11
C LEU A 10 19.60 -31.53 20.50
N LEU A 11 20.03 -30.96 21.63
CA LEU A 11 19.56 -29.65 22.08
C LEU A 11 20.28 -28.49 21.40
N SER A 12 21.47 -28.74 20.82
CA SER A 12 22.22 -27.71 20.11
C SER A 12 21.72 -27.46 18.66
N PHE A 13 20.87 -28.35 18.14
CA PHE A 13 20.35 -28.24 16.78
C PHE A 13 19.09 -27.37 16.67
N PHE A 14 18.47 -27.02 17.81
CA PHE A 14 17.24 -26.21 17.82
C PHE A 14 17.48 -24.69 17.84
N PHE A 15 18.75 -24.25 17.92
CA PHE A 15 19.06 -22.81 17.91
C PHE A 15 19.44 -22.26 16.53
N TYR A 16 19.38 -23.07 15.49
CA TYR A 16 19.75 -22.65 14.13
C TYR A 16 18.55 -22.55 13.22
N THR A 17 17.58 -21.75 13.50
CA THR A 17 16.70 -21.25 12.42
C THR A 17 15.69 -20.25 12.96
N HIS A 18 16.06 -19.05 13.19
CA HIS A 18 15.14 -17.93 12.99
C HIS A 18 15.97 -16.69 12.66
N ASN A 19 16.76 -16.78 11.61
CA ASN A 19 16.98 -15.57 10.84
C ASN A 19 15.69 -15.32 10.09
N SER A 20 14.68 -14.80 10.79
CA SER A 20 13.65 -14.04 10.13
C SER A 20 14.39 -12.85 9.53
N ILE A 21 14.64 -12.90 8.22
CA ILE A 21 14.94 -11.73 7.43
C ILE A 21 13.71 -10.86 7.65
N ALA A 22 13.77 -9.94 8.61
CA ALA A 22 12.81 -8.88 8.73
C ALA A 22 12.86 -8.19 7.36
N GLN A 23 11.82 -8.38 6.55
CA GLN A 23 11.67 -7.63 5.32
C GLN A 23 11.76 -6.17 5.73
N LYS A 24 12.82 -5.51 5.30
CA LYS A 24 13.02 -4.08 5.52
C LYS A 24 11.86 -3.41 4.79
N GLN A 25 10.84 -3.05 5.54
CA GLN A 25 9.69 -2.35 5.01
C GLN A 25 10.19 -0.96 4.64
N ASN A 26 10.47 -0.75 3.37
CA ASN A 26 10.94 0.52 2.86
C ASN A 26 9.77 1.51 2.89
N LYS A 27 9.73 2.33 3.94
CA LYS A 27 8.72 3.38 4.10
C LYS A 27 9.31 4.60 4.78
N ILE A 28 8.80 5.75 4.42
CA ILE A 28 9.06 7.03 5.09
C ILE A 28 7.75 7.51 5.70
N ILE A 29 7.81 7.96 6.95
CA ILE A 29 6.66 8.50 7.69
C ILE A 29 7.05 9.89 8.17
N GLU A 30 6.23 10.89 7.87
CA GLU A 30 6.44 12.28 8.24
C GLU A 30 5.14 12.89 8.78
N TYR A 31 5.23 13.68 9.85
CA TYR A 31 4.08 14.43 10.35
C TYR A 31 4.03 15.81 9.68
N ASN A 32 2.92 16.10 9.04
CA ASN A 32 2.64 17.38 8.43
C ASN A 32 1.81 18.24 9.40
N GLU A 33 2.47 19.17 10.08
CA GLU A 33 1.82 20.03 11.09
C GLU A 33 0.75 20.95 10.49
N VAL A 34 0.93 21.39 9.23
CA VAL A 34 -0.03 22.31 8.57
C VAL A 34 -1.36 21.61 8.27
N LYS A 35 -1.28 20.35 7.86
CA LYS A 35 -2.45 19.53 7.52
C LYS A 35 -2.99 18.72 8.70
N ASP A 36 -2.21 18.61 9.77
CA ASP A 36 -2.47 17.70 10.90
C ASP A 36 -2.63 16.23 10.45
N LEU A 37 -1.74 15.79 9.55
CA LEU A 37 -1.75 14.46 8.96
C LEU A 37 -0.39 13.76 9.12
N ILE A 38 -0.43 12.46 9.23
CA ILE A 38 0.74 11.59 9.16
C ILE A 38 0.87 11.13 7.71
N GLU A 39 1.82 11.70 6.97
CA GLU A 39 2.10 11.33 5.58
C GLU A 39 2.99 10.10 5.53
N ILE A 40 2.69 9.17 4.61
CA ILE A 40 3.43 7.93 4.45
C ILE A 40 3.72 7.64 2.99
N THR A 41 4.96 7.24 2.71
CA THR A 41 5.39 6.75 1.41
C THR A 41 5.96 5.35 1.56
N TYR A 42 5.40 4.39 0.84
CA TYR A 42 5.92 3.04 0.73
C TYR A 42 6.73 2.89 -0.56
N TYR A 43 7.80 2.12 -0.50
CA TYR A 43 8.67 1.85 -1.63
C TYR A 43 8.75 0.36 -1.95
N TYR A 44 8.86 0.05 -3.23
CA TYR A 44 9.28 -1.27 -3.68
C TYR A 44 10.75 -1.52 -3.38
N ASP A 45 11.20 -2.78 -3.43
CA ASP A 45 12.60 -3.14 -3.19
C ASP A 45 13.57 -2.49 -4.19
N ASN A 46 13.10 -2.17 -5.41
CA ASN A 46 13.88 -1.45 -6.43
C ASN A 46 14.01 0.06 -6.18
N GLY A 47 13.44 0.58 -5.08
CA GLY A 47 13.48 2.00 -4.72
C GLY A 47 12.38 2.86 -5.34
N SER A 48 11.55 2.32 -6.23
CA SER A 48 10.40 3.05 -6.78
C SER A 48 9.26 3.15 -5.77
N ILE A 49 8.45 4.20 -5.90
CA ILE A 49 7.30 4.42 -5.02
C ILE A 49 6.22 3.38 -5.31
N GLN A 50 5.75 2.72 -4.25
CA GLN A 50 4.64 1.79 -4.29
C GLN A 50 3.32 2.47 -3.98
N GLN A 51 3.27 3.28 -2.92
CA GLN A 51 2.06 3.94 -2.46
C GLN A 51 2.40 5.20 -1.68
N ILE A 52 1.59 6.24 -1.88
CA ILE A 52 1.64 7.48 -1.09
C ILE A 52 0.25 7.73 -0.51
N GLY A 53 0.21 8.12 0.74
CA GLY A 53 -1.03 8.48 1.40
C GLY A 53 -0.81 9.18 2.72
N SER A 54 -1.88 9.34 3.47
CA SER A 54 -1.84 9.94 4.79
C SER A 54 -2.88 9.33 5.73
N PHE A 55 -2.58 9.44 7.02
CA PHE A 55 -3.48 9.08 8.10
C PHE A 55 -3.80 10.31 8.91
N ASN A 56 -5.00 10.37 9.47
CA ASN A 56 -5.30 11.34 10.52
C ASN A 56 -4.63 10.93 11.84
N THR A 57 -4.69 11.80 12.85
CA THR A 57 -4.09 11.55 14.16
C THR A 57 -4.76 10.42 14.94
N SER A 58 -5.92 9.97 14.52
CA SER A 58 -6.59 8.76 15.03
C SER A 58 -6.12 7.47 14.35
N GLY A 59 -5.19 7.55 13.38
CA GLY A 59 -4.65 6.41 12.65
C GLY A 59 -5.54 5.90 11.51
N LEU A 60 -6.54 6.66 11.09
CA LEU A 60 -7.41 6.32 9.97
C LEU A 60 -6.88 6.93 8.67
N PRO A 61 -6.95 6.22 7.52
CA PRO A 61 -6.65 6.80 6.22
C PRO A 61 -7.48 8.07 6.00
N HIS A 62 -6.83 9.15 5.57
CA HIS A 62 -7.48 10.43 5.33
C HIS A 62 -6.73 11.23 4.26
N GLY A 63 -7.46 11.81 3.32
CA GLY A 63 -6.88 12.53 2.18
C GLY A 63 -6.60 11.61 0.98
N GLU A 64 -5.81 12.11 0.04
CA GLU A 64 -5.50 11.40 -1.20
C GLU A 64 -4.55 10.23 -0.96
N TRP A 65 -4.87 9.10 -1.60
CA TRP A 65 -4.03 7.91 -1.68
C TRP A 65 -3.79 7.54 -3.13
N THR A 66 -2.53 7.28 -3.47
CA THR A 66 -2.11 6.89 -4.81
C THR A 66 -1.25 5.66 -4.76
N ALA A 67 -1.54 4.68 -5.62
CA ALA A 67 -0.74 3.46 -5.78
C ALA A 67 -0.10 3.41 -7.17
N TYR A 68 1.12 2.88 -7.24
CA TYR A 68 1.93 2.77 -8.46
C TYR A 68 2.43 1.34 -8.63
N ASN A 69 2.70 0.94 -9.89
CA ASN A 69 3.46 -0.28 -10.16
C ASN A 69 4.97 -0.02 -10.06
N MET A 70 5.78 -1.07 -10.17
CA MET A 70 7.25 -0.98 -10.10
C MET A 70 7.88 -0.09 -11.18
N ASN A 71 7.18 0.15 -12.29
CA ASN A 71 7.62 1.01 -13.40
C ASN A 71 7.18 2.47 -13.25
N GLY A 72 6.52 2.82 -12.13
CA GLY A 72 6.05 4.16 -11.86
C GLY A 72 4.70 4.51 -12.49
N LYS A 73 4.01 3.53 -13.10
CA LYS A 73 2.66 3.73 -13.63
C LYS A 73 1.65 3.79 -12.49
N LYS A 74 0.82 4.81 -12.50
CA LYS A 74 -0.27 4.98 -11.53
C LYS A 74 -1.34 3.89 -11.74
N LEU A 75 -1.63 3.13 -10.68
CA LEU A 75 -2.63 2.05 -10.70
C LEU A 75 -3.96 2.49 -10.12
N CYS A 76 -3.93 3.36 -9.12
CA CYS A 76 -5.11 3.77 -8.40
C CYS A 76 -4.87 5.14 -7.76
N VAL A 77 -5.90 5.97 -7.73
CA VAL A 77 -5.92 7.21 -6.95
C VAL A 77 -7.33 7.49 -6.46
N GLY A 78 -7.44 7.94 -5.21
CA GLY A 78 -8.71 8.31 -4.62
C GLY A 78 -8.52 8.97 -3.27
N ASN A 79 -9.61 9.34 -2.63
CA ASN A 79 -9.62 10.01 -1.34
C ASN A 79 -10.30 9.16 -0.28
N TYR A 80 -9.71 9.15 0.91
CA TYR A 80 -10.34 8.70 2.14
C TYR A 80 -10.79 9.89 2.98
N LYS A 81 -11.88 9.72 3.67
CA LYS A 81 -12.36 10.62 4.73
C LYS A 81 -12.58 9.80 5.99
N ASN A 82 -11.70 9.99 6.99
CA ASN A 82 -11.75 9.26 8.26
C ASN A 82 -11.91 7.73 8.10
N GLY A 83 -11.09 7.15 7.24
CA GLY A 83 -11.03 5.71 6.99
C GLY A 83 -12.00 5.18 5.93
N LEU A 84 -12.89 6.01 5.42
CA LEU A 84 -13.88 5.61 4.42
C LEU A 84 -13.53 6.21 3.04
N LYS A 85 -13.73 5.40 1.99
CA LYS A 85 -13.59 5.90 0.62
C LYS A 85 -14.66 6.93 0.32
N GLU A 86 -14.26 8.05 -0.29
CA GLU A 86 -15.12 9.16 -0.60
C GLU A 86 -14.80 9.75 -1.97
N GLY A 87 -15.83 10.13 -2.73
CA GLY A 87 -15.67 10.71 -4.06
C GLY A 87 -15.26 9.70 -5.13
N THR A 88 -14.72 10.21 -6.23
CA THR A 88 -14.35 9.40 -7.38
C THR A 88 -12.96 8.79 -7.20
N TRP A 89 -12.89 7.49 -7.31
CA TRP A 89 -11.67 6.70 -7.35
C TRP A 89 -11.38 6.25 -8.77
N TYR A 90 -10.14 6.40 -9.21
CA TYR A 90 -9.70 5.99 -10.53
C TYR A 90 -8.81 4.77 -10.44
N PHE A 91 -9.12 3.73 -11.22
CA PHE A 91 -8.36 2.50 -11.32
C PHE A 91 -7.87 2.31 -12.74
N THR A 92 -6.58 2.08 -12.93
CA THR A 92 -6.00 1.78 -14.23
C THR A 92 -5.98 0.27 -14.44
N LEU A 93 -6.73 -0.20 -15.41
CA LEU A 93 -6.74 -1.57 -15.88
C LEU A 93 -5.90 -1.69 -17.17
N SER A 94 -5.73 -2.92 -17.69
CA SER A 94 -4.85 -3.15 -18.86
C SER A 94 -5.27 -2.36 -20.10
N ASP A 95 -6.57 -2.20 -20.33
CA ASP A 95 -7.17 -1.64 -21.57
C ASP A 95 -8.09 -0.44 -21.29
N LYS A 96 -8.31 -0.09 -20.02
CA LYS A 96 -9.24 0.97 -19.63
C LYS A 96 -8.89 1.61 -18.30
N THR A 97 -9.42 2.78 -18.08
CA THR A 97 -9.51 3.41 -16.75
C THR A 97 -10.94 3.26 -16.25
N GLN A 98 -11.08 2.84 -15.02
CA GLN A 98 -12.36 2.73 -14.35
C GLN A 98 -12.50 3.84 -13.30
N ALA A 99 -13.56 4.62 -13.38
CA ALA A 99 -13.95 5.60 -12.37
C ALA A 99 -15.07 4.99 -11.51
N VAL A 100 -14.87 5.00 -10.19
CA VAL A 100 -15.82 4.47 -9.24
C VAL A 100 -16.13 5.55 -8.21
N ASP A 101 -17.40 5.92 -8.11
CA ASP A 101 -17.86 6.90 -7.13
C ASP A 101 -18.26 6.21 -5.83
N TYR A 102 -17.73 6.73 -4.71
CA TYR A 102 -18.01 6.26 -3.37
C TYR A 102 -18.65 7.34 -2.49
N ILE A 103 -19.61 6.94 -1.69
CA ILE A 103 -20.04 7.66 -0.49
C ILE A 103 -19.89 6.72 0.69
N ASN A 104 -19.08 7.09 1.69
CA ASN A 104 -18.82 6.29 2.88
C ASN A 104 -18.46 4.83 2.55
N SER A 105 -17.51 4.63 1.62
CA SER A 105 -17.07 3.32 1.09
C SER A 105 -18.14 2.53 0.32
N LYS A 106 -19.30 3.12 0.07
CA LYS A 106 -20.37 2.50 -0.71
C LYS A 106 -20.25 2.92 -2.18
N ILE A 107 -20.21 1.96 -3.10
CA ILE A 107 -20.21 2.24 -4.53
C ILE A 107 -21.55 2.79 -4.96
N ILE A 108 -21.55 3.96 -5.62
CA ILE A 108 -22.72 4.62 -6.17
C ILE A 108 -22.78 4.43 -7.67
N SER A 109 -21.66 4.58 -8.36
CA SER A 109 -21.55 4.45 -9.81
C SER A 109 -20.20 3.88 -10.22
N VAL A 110 -20.18 3.25 -11.37
CA VAL A 110 -18.96 2.74 -12.03
C VAL A 110 -19.01 3.13 -13.50
N GLU A 111 -17.97 3.82 -13.94
CA GLU A 111 -17.80 4.24 -15.33
C GLU A 111 -16.49 3.69 -15.91
N ASN A 112 -16.53 3.17 -17.12
CA ASN A 112 -15.36 2.62 -17.82
C ASN A 112 -15.00 3.48 -19.03
N ASN A 113 -13.77 3.97 -19.08
CA ASN A 113 -13.21 4.70 -20.20
C ASN A 113 -12.15 3.82 -20.88
N TYR A 114 -12.40 3.40 -22.10
CA TYR A 114 -11.48 2.60 -22.88
C TYR A 114 -10.40 3.46 -23.53
N SER A 115 -9.20 2.90 -23.72
CA SER A 115 -8.02 3.63 -24.20
C SER A 115 -8.20 4.30 -25.58
N ASN A 116 -9.20 3.86 -26.36
CA ASN A 116 -9.52 4.49 -27.65
C ASN A 116 -10.24 5.85 -27.50
N ASP A 117 -10.82 6.12 -26.34
CA ASP A 117 -11.53 7.38 -26.06
C ASP A 117 -10.58 8.49 -25.56
N ILE A 118 -9.34 8.12 -25.20
CA ILE A 118 -8.35 9.05 -24.64
C ILE A 118 -7.55 9.78 -25.73
N ALA A 119 -7.55 9.29 -26.97
CA ALA A 119 -6.84 9.90 -28.09
C ALA A 119 -7.42 11.26 -28.55
N GLY A 120 -8.51 11.73 -27.94
CA GLY A 120 -9.19 12.98 -28.27
C GLY A 120 -9.12 14.07 -27.19
N LEU A 121 -8.33 13.88 -26.12
CA LEU A 121 -8.20 14.82 -25.00
C LEU A 121 -6.80 15.44 -24.91
N ASP A 122 -6.17 15.67 -26.04
CA ASP A 122 -4.99 16.55 -26.14
C ASP A 122 -5.39 18.01 -26.19
#